data_107944aa0133cec8b6dbe9302d488b97
#
_entry.id   107944aa0133cec8b6dbe9302d488b97
#
_cell.length_a   1.000
_cell.length_b   1.000
_cell.length_c   1.000
_cell.angle_alpha   90.00
_cell.angle_beta   90.00
_cell.angle_gamma   90.00
#
_symmetry.space_group_name_H-M   'P 1'
#
loop_
_entity.id
_entity.type
_entity.pdbx_description
1 polymer ?
#
loop_
_entity_poly.entity_id
_entity_poly.type
_entity_poly.pdbx_seq_one_letter_code
_entity_poly.pdbx_strand_id
1 'polypeptide(L)'
;MGYSLGSCDVAVIGAGHAGIEAALAAARLGLHTMLFTINLDAVGNLPCNPAIGGTGKGHLVRELDALGGEMGLAADASCIQYRMLNRGKGPAVHSLRAQADRRRYQEYMKHTLERQEHLELKQAQITRVLTENGAVTGVQTNLGAEYAAKAVVVATGTYLDSDIIIGSNVIPSGPDGMHPSIGLGDSLRALGLSLRRFKTGTPPRVNRRSIDFSKMELQPGDDTVEPFSFRTSHKVNNSAVCYLTYTTQETHRIIRENLDRSPIYDGTISGVGPRYCPSIETKIVRFPDKERHQLFIEPCGLNTEEMYIQGNFSIERMPFFEPTIIHKINHKRMTTSRNFNLGNAI
;
A
#
# COMPACT_ATOMS: atom_id res chain seq x y z
N MET A 1 -34.59 5.73 4.30
CA MET A 1 -35.05 4.40 4.76
C MET A 1 -34.13 3.38 4.11
N GLY A 2 -33.65 2.43 4.90
CA GLY A 2 -32.88 1.30 4.36
C GLY A 2 -33.80 0.29 3.70
N TYR A 3 -33.27 -0.50 2.76
CA TYR A 3 -34.00 -1.61 2.12
C TYR A 3 -33.10 -2.85 2.07
N SER A 4 -33.67 -4.01 2.37
CA SER A 4 -32.90 -5.26 2.41
C SER A 4 -32.54 -5.75 1.00
N LEU A 5 -31.28 -6.12 0.80
CA LEU A 5 -30.77 -6.69 -0.46
C LEU A 5 -30.21 -8.12 -0.31
N GLY A 6 -30.04 -8.60 0.89
CA GLY A 6 -29.51 -9.96 1.10
C GLY A 6 -28.97 -10.20 2.49
N SER A 7 -28.38 -11.37 2.66
CA SER A 7 -27.79 -11.79 3.94
C SER A 7 -26.53 -12.62 3.73
N CYS A 8 -25.65 -12.61 4.70
CA CYS A 8 -24.45 -13.44 4.74
C CYS A 8 -24.11 -13.84 6.19
N ASP A 9 -23.17 -14.77 6.36
CA ASP A 9 -22.64 -15.07 7.69
C ASP A 9 -21.61 -14.01 8.08
N VAL A 10 -20.72 -13.63 7.13
CA VAL A 10 -19.66 -12.66 7.36
C VAL A 10 -19.68 -11.57 6.29
N ALA A 11 -19.78 -10.32 6.70
CA ALA A 11 -19.59 -9.15 5.85
C ALA A 11 -18.19 -8.58 6.06
N VAL A 12 -17.39 -8.50 5.01
CA VAL A 12 -16.02 -7.92 5.05
C VAL A 12 -16.01 -6.58 4.32
N ILE A 13 -15.55 -5.53 4.99
CA ILE A 13 -15.54 -4.17 4.46
C ILE A 13 -14.12 -3.79 4.06
N GLY A 14 -13.87 -3.71 2.75
CA GLY A 14 -12.57 -3.35 2.17
C GLY A 14 -11.82 -4.54 1.58
N ALA A 15 -11.53 -4.49 0.26
CA ALA A 15 -10.79 -5.51 -0.48
C ALA A 15 -9.29 -5.19 -0.62
N GLY A 16 -8.69 -4.60 0.42
CA GLY A 16 -7.24 -4.59 0.62
C GLY A 16 -6.73 -5.94 1.12
N HIS A 17 -5.44 -6.07 1.39
CA HIS A 17 -4.82 -7.34 1.78
C HIS A 17 -5.51 -8.02 2.97
N ALA A 18 -5.76 -7.27 4.05
CA ALA A 18 -6.43 -7.82 5.24
C ALA A 18 -7.85 -8.30 4.97
N GLY A 19 -8.62 -7.53 4.17
CA GLY A 19 -9.98 -7.92 3.83
C GLY A 19 -10.04 -9.11 2.89
N ILE A 20 -9.14 -9.21 1.91
CA ILE A 20 -9.01 -10.36 1.03
C ILE A 20 -8.76 -11.63 1.84
N GLU A 21 -7.76 -11.60 2.73
CA GLU A 21 -7.41 -12.76 3.55
C GLU A 21 -8.54 -13.15 4.51
N ALA A 22 -9.21 -12.17 5.13
CA ALA A 22 -10.35 -12.44 5.99
C ALA A 22 -11.53 -13.06 5.22
N ALA A 23 -11.83 -12.54 4.03
CA ALA A 23 -12.93 -13.05 3.20
C ALA A 23 -12.63 -14.47 2.68
N LEU A 24 -11.43 -14.72 2.18
CA LEU A 24 -11.00 -16.04 1.75
C LEU A 24 -11.02 -17.05 2.89
N ALA A 25 -10.53 -16.67 4.08
CA ALA A 25 -10.53 -17.54 5.25
C ALA A 25 -11.98 -17.92 5.66
N ALA A 26 -12.89 -16.96 5.75
CA ALA A 26 -14.28 -17.21 6.09
C ALA A 26 -14.97 -18.11 5.05
N ALA A 27 -14.80 -17.81 3.77
CA ALA A 27 -15.40 -18.58 2.68
C ALA A 27 -14.86 -20.04 2.62
N ARG A 28 -13.56 -20.22 2.83
CA ARG A 28 -12.90 -21.54 2.88
C ARG A 28 -13.34 -22.39 4.08
N LEU A 29 -13.83 -21.75 5.14
CA LEU A 29 -14.49 -22.42 6.26
C LEU A 29 -15.96 -22.78 5.96
N GLY A 30 -16.46 -22.49 4.75
CA GLY A 30 -17.82 -22.77 4.33
C GLY A 30 -18.85 -21.73 4.74
N LEU A 31 -18.41 -20.56 5.21
CA LEU A 31 -19.32 -19.47 5.60
C LEU A 31 -19.68 -18.63 4.36
N HIS A 32 -20.98 -18.35 4.20
CA HIS A 32 -21.42 -17.41 3.17
C HIS A 32 -20.87 -16.00 3.48
N THR A 33 -19.96 -15.53 2.66
CA THR A 33 -19.19 -14.32 2.89
C THR A 33 -19.45 -13.29 1.80
N MET A 34 -19.70 -12.04 2.18
CA MET A 34 -19.75 -10.92 1.25
C MET A 34 -18.57 -9.98 1.50
N LEU A 35 -17.78 -9.73 0.46
CA LEU A 35 -16.67 -8.76 0.49
C LEU A 35 -17.06 -7.50 -0.26
N PHE A 36 -17.07 -6.37 0.43
CA PHE A 36 -17.44 -5.08 -0.12
C PHE A 36 -16.21 -4.23 -0.43
N THR A 37 -16.16 -3.67 -1.62
CA THR A 37 -15.11 -2.75 -2.05
C THR A 37 -15.71 -1.53 -2.76
N ILE A 38 -15.06 -0.38 -2.64
CA ILE A 38 -15.49 0.84 -3.34
C ILE A 38 -15.20 0.79 -4.84
N ASN A 39 -14.25 -0.06 -5.27
CA ASN A 39 -13.88 -0.23 -6.67
C ASN A 39 -13.33 -1.65 -6.89
N LEU A 40 -13.92 -2.38 -7.83
CA LEU A 40 -13.49 -3.74 -8.20
C LEU A 40 -12.11 -3.78 -8.87
N ASP A 41 -11.70 -2.70 -9.51
CA ASP A 41 -10.38 -2.60 -10.15
C ASP A 41 -9.27 -2.20 -9.18
N ALA A 42 -9.62 -1.98 -7.90
CA ALA A 42 -8.68 -1.68 -6.83
C ALA A 42 -8.52 -2.81 -5.80
N VAL A 43 -9.04 -4.00 -6.10
CA VAL A 43 -8.83 -5.19 -5.27
C VAL A 43 -7.34 -5.50 -5.18
N GLY A 44 -6.83 -5.76 -3.97
CA GLY A 44 -5.41 -6.03 -3.74
C GLY A 44 -4.47 -4.90 -4.16
N ASN A 45 -4.95 -3.66 -4.15
CA ASN A 45 -4.16 -2.51 -4.59
C ASN A 45 -2.87 -2.35 -3.76
N LEU A 46 -1.78 -2.01 -4.45
CA LEU A 46 -0.47 -1.71 -3.88
C LEU A 46 -0.16 -0.21 -4.08
N PRO A 47 -0.87 0.71 -3.41
CA PRO A 47 -0.79 2.14 -3.72
C PRO A 47 0.55 2.76 -3.33
N CYS A 48 1.16 2.27 -2.27
CA CYS A 48 2.41 2.82 -1.77
C CYS A 48 3.63 2.16 -2.44
N ASN A 49 3.80 0.86 -2.28
CA ASN A 49 4.99 0.13 -2.73
C ASN A 49 4.57 -1.14 -3.48
N PRO A 50 5.01 -1.34 -4.72
CA PRO A 50 4.74 -2.56 -5.48
C PRO A 50 5.63 -3.72 -5.02
N ALA A 51 5.67 -3.99 -3.72
CA ALA A 51 6.48 -5.05 -3.14
C ALA A 51 5.78 -5.72 -1.95
N ILE A 52 5.96 -7.04 -1.86
CA ILE A 52 5.48 -7.86 -0.77
C ILE A 52 6.65 -8.26 0.12
N GLY A 53 6.45 -8.27 1.43
CA GLY A 53 7.47 -8.65 2.42
C GLY A 53 8.48 -7.56 2.72
N GLY A 54 9.74 -7.97 2.88
CA GLY A 54 10.81 -7.11 3.37
C GLY A 54 10.94 -7.11 4.89
N THR A 55 11.83 -6.28 5.43
CA THR A 55 12.17 -6.24 6.85
C THR A 55 10.95 -6.01 7.73
N GLY A 56 10.70 -6.93 8.67
CA GLY A 56 9.56 -6.89 9.60
C GLY A 56 8.21 -7.23 8.99
N LYS A 57 8.15 -7.57 7.69
CA LYS A 57 6.92 -7.90 6.97
C LYS A 57 6.96 -9.30 6.35
N GLY A 58 8.12 -9.73 5.81
CA GLY A 58 8.28 -11.03 5.17
C GLY A 58 7.91 -12.20 6.07
N HIS A 59 8.21 -12.13 7.35
CA HIS A 59 7.83 -13.13 8.35
C HIS A 59 6.30 -13.25 8.46
N LEU A 60 5.58 -12.12 8.54
CA LEU A 60 4.12 -12.11 8.63
C LEU A 60 3.46 -12.73 7.39
N VAL A 61 4.02 -12.49 6.19
CA VAL A 61 3.52 -13.12 4.96
C VAL A 61 3.72 -14.64 5.02
N ARG A 62 4.88 -15.11 5.53
CA ARG A 62 5.15 -16.55 5.72
C ARG A 62 4.23 -17.18 6.76
N GLU A 63 3.99 -16.52 7.87
CA GLU A 63 3.04 -16.97 8.91
C GLU A 63 1.62 -17.05 8.34
N LEU A 64 1.20 -16.05 7.58
CA LEU A 64 -0.09 -16.04 6.90
C LEU A 64 -0.21 -17.18 5.88
N ASP A 65 0.83 -17.42 5.08
CA ASP A 65 0.88 -18.52 4.11
C ASP A 65 0.77 -19.90 4.78
N ALA A 66 1.45 -20.08 5.93
CA ALA A 66 1.36 -21.31 6.73
C ALA A 66 -0.06 -21.59 7.26
N LEU A 67 -0.87 -20.54 7.44
CA LEU A 67 -2.28 -20.63 7.80
C LEU A 67 -3.22 -20.77 6.59
N GLY A 68 -2.68 -20.91 5.38
CA GLY A 68 -3.46 -21.05 4.15
C GLY A 68 -3.81 -19.72 3.45
N GLY A 69 -3.17 -18.60 3.83
CA GLY A 69 -3.38 -17.29 3.21
C GLY A 69 -2.96 -17.22 1.75
N GLU A 70 -3.43 -16.24 1.02
CA GLU A 70 -3.25 -16.13 -0.44
C GLU A 70 -2.10 -15.21 -0.85
N MET A 71 -1.68 -14.30 0.04
CA MET A 71 -0.69 -13.26 -0.27
C MET A 71 0.64 -13.82 -0.78
N GLY A 72 1.11 -14.94 -0.22
CA GLY A 72 2.34 -15.62 -0.65
C GLY A 72 2.25 -16.11 -2.09
N LEU A 73 1.16 -16.80 -2.44
CA LEU A 73 0.89 -17.29 -3.80
C LEU A 73 0.76 -16.16 -4.81
N ALA A 74 0.02 -15.10 -4.45
CA ALA A 74 -0.13 -13.93 -5.30
C ALA A 74 1.21 -13.20 -5.52
N ALA A 75 2.04 -13.12 -4.49
CA ALA A 75 3.41 -12.61 -4.61
C ALA A 75 4.21 -13.43 -5.62
N ASP A 76 4.18 -14.75 -5.54
CA ASP A 76 4.93 -15.64 -6.45
C ASP A 76 4.40 -15.57 -7.88
N ALA A 77 3.10 -15.44 -8.07
CA ALA A 77 2.47 -15.32 -9.38
C ALA A 77 2.78 -13.98 -10.09
N SER A 78 3.08 -12.93 -9.34
CA SER A 78 3.25 -11.56 -9.85
C SER A 78 4.65 -10.97 -9.65
N CYS A 79 5.54 -11.66 -8.96
CA CYS A 79 6.87 -11.16 -8.64
C CYS A 79 7.73 -11.01 -9.89
N ILE A 80 8.48 -9.91 -9.93
CA ILE A 80 9.44 -9.60 -10.99
C ILE A 80 10.88 -9.57 -10.47
N GLN A 81 11.07 -9.47 -9.14
CA GLN A 81 12.37 -9.60 -8.51
C GLN A 81 12.25 -10.06 -7.06
N TYR A 82 13.06 -11.04 -6.69
CA TYR A 82 13.19 -11.55 -5.31
C TYR A 82 14.52 -11.15 -4.71
N ARG A 83 14.49 -10.78 -3.43
CA ARG A 83 15.71 -10.51 -2.67
C ARG A 83 15.52 -10.86 -1.19
N MET A 84 16.45 -11.65 -0.66
CA MET A 84 16.55 -11.89 0.79
C MET A 84 17.29 -10.73 1.44
N LEU A 85 16.59 -9.98 2.28
CA LEU A 85 17.17 -8.87 3.04
C LEU A 85 17.80 -9.35 4.35
N ASN A 86 18.72 -8.56 4.88
CA ASN A 86 19.41 -8.78 6.17
C ASN A 86 20.26 -10.05 6.26
N ARG A 87 20.76 -10.60 5.16
CA ARG A 87 21.62 -11.80 5.16
C ARG A 87 22.82 -11.70 6.12
N GLY A 88 23.40 -10.50 6.27
CA GLY A 88 24.52 -10.27 7.18
C GLY A 88 24.15 -10.15 8.68
N LYS A 89 22.86 -10.26 9.04
CA LYS A 89 22.39 -10.06 10.42
C LYS A 89 21.91 -11.33 11.12
N GLY A 90 22.09 -12.47 10.46
CA GLY A 90 21.69 -13.78 10.96
C GLY A 90 20.27 -14.22 10.53
N PRO A 91 20.01 -15.54 10.54
CA PRO A 91 18.81 -16.16 9.97
C PRO A 91 17.47 -15.64 10.54
N ALA A 92 17.44 -15.34 11.85
CA ALA A 92 16.22 -14.89 12.51
C ALA A 92 15.64 -13.58 11.98
N VAL A 93 16.44 -12.77 11.28
CA VAL A 93 16.00 -11.51 10.67
C VAL A 93 16.10 -11.51 9.15
N HIS A 94 16.42 -12.65 8.54
CA HIS A 94 16.31 -12.81 7.09
C HIS A 94 14.88 -12.53 6.65
N SER A 95 14.70 -11.65 5.70
CA SER A 95 13.37 -11.21 5.26
C SER A 95 13.30 -11.23 3.75
N LEU A 96 12.52 -12.16 3.21
CA LEU A 96 12.25 -12.20 1.78
C LEU A 96 11.46 -10.96 1.36
N ARG A 97 11.85 -10.37 0.25
CA ARG A 97 11.16 -9.28 -0.42
C ARG A 97 10.93 -9.64 -1.88
N ALA A 98 9.69 -9.55 -2.30
CA ALA A 98 9.27 -9.72 -3.68
C ALA A 98 8.83 -8.38 -4.24
N GLN A 99 9.53 -7.87 -5.27
CA GLN A 99 9.06 -6.77 -6.09
C GLN A 99 7.99 -7.32 -7.03
N ALA A 100 6.77 -6.82 -6.92
CA ALA A 100 5.64 -7.34 -7.68
C ALA A 100 5.32 -6.46 -8.90
N ASP A 101 4.88 -7.08 -9.98
CA ASP A 101 4.10 -6.37 -11.00
C ASP A 101 2.74 -6.04 -10.40
N ARG A 102 2.50 -4.76 -10.17
CA ARG A 102 1.32 -4.26 -9.47
C ARG A 102 0.02 -4.71 -10.13
N ARG A 103 -0.07 -4.68 -11.46
CA ARG A 103 -1.28 -5.05 -12.20
C ARG A 103 -1.54 -6.55 -12.15
N ARG A 104 -0.52 -7.36 -12.37
CA ARG A 104 -0.62 -8.81 -12.27
C ARG A 104 -1.01 -9.28 -10.88
N TYR A 105 -0.53 -8.61 -9.83
CA TYR A 105 -0.93 -8.90 -8.45
C TYR A 105 -2.42 -8.62 -8.21
N GLN A 106 -2.91 -7.47 -8.69
CA GLN A 106 -4.33 -7.12 -8.58
C GLN A 106 -5.22 -8.09 -9.36
N GLU A 107 -4.85 -8.42 -10.59
CA GLU A 107 -5.57 -9.38 -11.44
C GLU A 107 -5.64 -10.76 -10.78
N TYR A 108 -4.52 -11.25 -10.24
CA TYR A 108 -4.47 -12.51 -9.52
C TYR A 108 -5.43 -12.52 -8.32
N MET A 109 -5.34 -11.50 -7.45
CA MET A 109 -6.17 -11.42 -6.24
C MET A 109 -7.66 -11.28 -6.57
N LYS A 110 -8.00 -10.45 -7.54
CA LYS A 110 -9.39 -10.29 -7.98
C LYS A 110 -9.96 -11.60 -8.52
N HIS A 111 -9.24 -12.26 -9.41
CA HIS A 111 -9.66 -13.54 -9.98
C HIS A 111 -9.80 -14.63 -8.92
N THR A 112 -8.90 -14.69 -7.93
CA THR A 112 -9.00 -15.62 -6.81
C THR A 112 -10.28 -15.42 -6.02
N LEU A 113 -10.64 -14.17 -5.71
CA LEU A 113 -11.88 -13.84 -5.00
C LEU A 113 -13.14 -14.21 -5.81
N GLU A 114 -13.15 -13.90 -7.10
CA GLU A 114 -14.29 -14.15 -8.00
C GLU A 114 -14.57 -15.66 -8.18
N ARG A 115 -13.54 -16.49 -8.04
CA ARG A 115 -13.69 -17.97 -8.14
C ARG A 115 -13.90 -18.68 -6.83
N GLN A 116 -13.75 -18.00 -5.69
CA GLN A 116 -13.88 -18.61 -4.39
C GLN A 116 -15.34 -18.98 -4.11
N GLU A 117 -15.62 -20.24 -3.89
CA GLU A 117 -16.94 -20.72 -3.41
C GLU A 117 -17.30 -20.07 -2.08
N HIS A 118 -18.57 -19.87 -1.82
CA HIS A 118 -19.12 -19.20 -0.64
C HIS A 118 -18.71 -17.73 -0.48
N LEU A 119 -18.16 -17.07 -1.51
CA LEU A 119 -17.76 -15.67 -1.49
C LEU A 119 -18.42 -14.88 -2.60
N GLU A 120 -19.04 -13.77 -2.22
CA GLU A 120 -19.56 -12.78 -3.16
C GLU A 120 -18.75 -11.48 -3.06
N LEU A 121 -18.14 -11.05 -4.17
CA LEU A 121 -17.44 -9.76 -4.26
C LEU A 121 -18.41 -8.69 -4.77
N LYS A 122 -18.60 -7.62 -3.99
CA LYS A 122 -19.56 -6.55 -4.30
C LYS A 122 -18.91 -5.17 -4.34
N GLN A 123 -19.20 -4.41 -5.39
CA GLN A 123 -18.81 -3.00 -5.44
C GLN A 123 -19.88 -2.17 -4.72
N ALA A 124 -19.57 -1.77 -3.49
CA ALA A 124 -20.41 -0.88 -2.69
C ALA A 124 -19.58 -0.19 -1.61
N GLN A 125 -19.90 1.06 -1.32
CA GLN A 125 -19.35 1.77 -0.17
C GLN A 125 -20.23 1.51 1.04
N ILE A 126 -19.68 0.87 2.07
CA ILE A 126 -20.36 0.69 3.36
C ILE A 126 -20.14 1.96 4.21
N THR A 127 -21.25 2.48 4.75
CA THR A 127 -21.26 3.70 5.57
C THR A 127 -21.67 3.43 7.01
N ARG A 128 -22.29 2.28 7.28
CA ARG A 128 -22.76 1.94 8.64
C ARG A 128 -22.63 0.46 8.92
N VAL A 129 -22.29 0.14 10.17
CA VAL A 129 -22.50 -1.16 10.78
C VAL A 129 -23.83 -1.10 11.55
N LEU A 130 -24.73 -2.03 11.27
CA LEU A 130 -26.04 -2.13 11.90
C LEU A 130 -25.94 -3.01 13.13
N THR A 131 -26.58 -2.56 14.21
CA THR A 131 -26.62 -3.30 15.49
C THR A 131 -27.99 -3.23 16.11
N GLU A 132 -28.37 -4.30 16.79
CA GLU A 132 -29.58 -4.38 17.59
C GLU A 132 -29.25 -5.07 18.93
N ASN A 133 -29.72 -4.51 20.05
CA ASN A 133 -29.46 -5.04 21.38
C ASN A 133 -28.00 -5.34 21.70
N GLY A 134 -27.08 -4.52 21.17
CA GLY A 134 -25.63 -4.67 21.35
C GLY A 134 -24.97 -5.72 20.46
N ALA A 135 -25.71 -6.39 19.59
CA ALA A 135 -25.17 -7.34 18.61
C ALA A 135 -25.18 -6.77 17.20
N VAL A 136 -24.21 -7.17 16.38
CA VAL A 136 -24.17 -6.84 14.94
C VAL A 136 -25.32 -7.55 14.24
N THR A 137 -26.04 -6.82 13.38
CA THR A 137 -27.12 -7.36 12.55
C THR A 137 -26.85 -7.22 11.05
N GLY A 138 -25.89 -6.37 10.65
CA GLY A 138 -25.55 -6.20 9.24
C GLY A 138 -24.75 -4.95 8.92
N VAL A 139 -24.78 -4.58 7.65
CA VAL A 139 -24.11 -3.39 7.12
C VAL A 139 -25.05 -2.63 6.17
N GLN A 140 -24.86 -1.30 6.07
CA GLN A 140 -25.61 -0.45 5.17
C GLN A 140 -24.68 0.31 4.23
N THR A 141 -25.07 0.36 2.97
CA THR A 141 -24.36 1.10 1.93
C THR A 141 -24.71 2.59 1.94
N ASN A 142 -23.92 3.40 1.24
CA ASN A 142 -24.22 4.82 0.99
C ASN A 142 -25.50 5.07 0.20
N LEU A 143 -26.01 4.05 -0.50
CA LEU A 143 -27.28 4.11 -1.24
C LEU A 143 -28.47 3.60 -0.41
N GLY A 144 -28.26 3.24 0.86
CA GLY A 144 -29.30 2.77 1.76
C GLY A 144 -29.61 1.26 1.66
N ALA A 145 -28.90 0.50 0.83
CA ALA A 145 -29.04 -0.94 0.78
C ALA A 145 -28.48 -1.59 2.05
N GLU A 146 -29.23 -2.51 2.63
CA GLU A 146 -28.87 -3.24 3.85
C GLU A 146 -28.61 -4.71 3.54
N TYR A 147 -27.53 -5.23 4.10
CA TYR A 147 -27.18 -6.64 4.06
C TYR A 147 -27.10 -7.16 5.48
N ALA A 148 -27.94 -8.12 5.81
CA ALA A 148 -27.89 -8.77 7.11
C ALA A 148 -26.59 -9.59 7.23
N ALA A 149 -25.95 -9.54 8.39
CA ALA A 149 -24.72 -10.29 8.65
C ALA A 149 -24.61 -10.67 10.13
N LYS A 150 -24.12 -11.88 10.40
CA LYS A 150 -23.86 -12.36 11.77
C LYS A 150 -22.57 -11.78 12.34
N ALA A 151 -21.60 -11.49 11.47
CA ALA A 151 -20.33 -10.88 11.83
C ALA A 151 -19.88 -9.86 10.78
N VAL A 152 -19.13 -8.82 11.21
CA VAL A 152 -18.57 -7.80 10.33
C VAL A 152 -17.09 -7.67 10.59
N VAL A 153 -16.28 -7.77 9.53
CA VAL A 153 -14.85 -7.49 9.55
C VAL A 153 -14.57 -6.15 8.88
N VAL A 154 -14.00 -5.20 9.62
CA VAL A 154 -13.65 -3.88 9.10
C VAL A 154 -12.17 -3.88 8.69
N ALA A 155 -11.91 -3.77 7.39
CA ALA A 155 -10.57 -3.81 6.80
C ALA A 155 -10.36 -2.66 5.79
N THR A 156 -10.78 -1.45 6.16
CA THR A 156 -10.83 -0.26 5.30
C THR A 156 -9.47 0.29 4.89
N GLY A 157 -8.40 -0.16 5.54
CA GLY A 157 -7.04 0.28 5.21
C GLY A 157 -6.89 1.81 5.26
N THR A 158 -6.39 2.39 4.18
CA THR A 158 -6.09 3.82 4.06
C THR A 158 -7.20 4.64 3.40
N TYR A 159 -8.44 4.18 3.47
CA TYR A 159 -9.59 4.85 2.82
C TYR A 159 -10.58 5.48 3.82
N LEU A 160 -10.52 5.09 5.10
CA LEU A 160 -11.49 5.54 6.10
C LEU A 160 -11.29 7.00 6.45
N ASP A 161 -12.26 7.85 6.06
CA ASP A 161 -12.22 9.30 6.24
C ASP A 161 -10.86 9.92 5.85
N SER A 162 -10.29 9.46 4.74
CA SER A 162 -8.91 9.76 4.36
C SER A 162 -8.76 11.04 3.57
N ASP A 163 -7.60 11.68 3.74
CA ASP A 163 -7.15 12.83 2.97
C ASP A 163 -5.83 12.53 2.26
N ILE A 164 -5.66 13.08 1.08
CA ILE A 164 -4.37 13.18 0.40
C ILE A 164 -3.83 14.58 0.62
N ILE A 165 -2.57 14.64 1.08
CA ILE A 165 -1.86 15.89 1.32
C ILE A 165 -0.73 16.04 0.30
N ILE A 166 -0.77 17.13 -0.48
CA ILE A 166 0.24 17.47 -1.47
C ILE A 166 0.65 18.92 -1.26
N GLY A 167 1.79 19.15 -0.61
CA GLY A 167 2.19 20.46 -0.13
C GLY A 167 1.14 21.02 0.83
N SER A 168 0.64 22.20 0.57
CA SER A 168 -0.42 22.84 1.36
C SER A 168 -1.85 22.42 1.01
N ASN A 169 -2.00 21.54 -0.02
CA ASN A 169 -3.34 21.11 -0.42
C ASN A 169 -3.75 19.87 0.36
N VAL A 170 -4.89 19.93 1.01
CA VAL A 170 -5.55 18.81 1.68
C VAL A 170 -6.80 18.46 0.89
N ILE A 171 -6.88 17.26 0.37
CA ILE A 171 -7.93 16.81 -0.54
C ILE A 171 -8.57 15.55 0.05
N PRO A 172 -9.88 15.57 0.39
CA PRO A 172 -10.60 14.36 0.76
C PRO A 172 -10.52 13.33 -0.37
N SER A 173 -9.70 12.30 -0.18
CA SER A 173 -9.45 11.27 -1.20
C SER A 173 -8.82 10.04 -0.58
N GLY A 174 -9.06 8.89 -1.19
CA GLY A 174 -8.30 7.67 -0.98
C GLY A 174 -7.11 7.57 -1.94
N PRO A 175 -6.30 6.51 -1.83
CA PRO A 175 -5.20 6.24 -2.75
C PRO A 175 -5.62 6.21 -4.22
N ASP A 176 -4.70 6.57 -5.11
CA ASP A 176 -4.85 6.51 -6.57
C ASP A 176 -6.05 7.32 -7.12
N GLY A 177 -6.43 8.41 -6.43
CA GLY A 177 -7.52 9.29 -6.85
C GLY A 177 -8.92 8.72 -6.62
N MET A 178 -9.04 7.64 -5.87
CA MET A 178 -10.35 7.11 -5.47
C MET A 178 -10.95 7.96 -4.35
N HIS A 179 -12.28 7.98 -4.27
CA HIS A 179 -12.95 8.70 -3.18
C HIS A 179 -12.69 8.02 -1.83
N PRO A 180 -12.69 8.77 -0.71
CA PRO A 180 -12.54 8.21 0.62
C PRO A 180 -13.82 7.49 1.06
N SER A 181 -13.71 6.58 2.03
CA SER A 181 -14.85 5.96 2.69
C SER A 181 -15.38 6.86 3.79
N ILE A 182 -16.38 7.66 3.49
CA ILE A 182 -17.01 8.62 4.43
C ILE A 182 -18.21 7.99 5.10
N GLY A 183 -18.42 8.33 6.39
CA GLY A 183 -19.57 7.94 7.20
C GLY A 183 -19.37 6.67 8.03
N LEU A 184 -18.56 5.73 7.58
CA LEU A 184 -18.27 4.51 8.37
C LEU A 184 -17.49 4.85 9.64
N GLY A 185 -16.58 5.83 9.61
CA GLY A 185 -15.85 6.28 10.79
C GLY A 185 -16.78 6.76 11.91
N ASP A 186 -17.79 7.55 11.57
CA ASP A 186 -18.79 8.02 12.54
C ASP A 186 -19.66 6.87 13.08
N SER A 187 -20.03 5.92 12.21
CA SER A 187 -20.72 4.71 12.64
C SER A 187 -19.91 3.92 13.67
N LEU A 188 -18.62 3.73 13.44
CA LEU A 188 -17.74 3.02 14.37
C LEU A 188 -17.55 3.77 15.70
N ARG A 189 -17.45 5.11 15.68
CA ARG A 189 -17.40 5.93 16.89
C ARG A 189 -18.70 5.83 17.70
N ALA A 190 -19.85 5.84 17.02
CA ALA A 190 -21.15 5.67 17.66
C ALA A 190 -21.30 4.30 18.36
N LEU A 191 -20.58 3.28 17.88
CA LEU A 191 -20.49 1.96 18.51
C LEU A 191 -19.46 1.89 19.67
N GLY A 192 -18.84 3.02 20.03
CA GLY A 192 -17.88 3.12 21.13
C GLY A 192 -16.43 2.78 20.74
N LEU A 193 -16.12 2.61 19.46
CA LEU A 193 -14.75 2.36 19.01
C LEU A 193 -13.93 3.64 18.96
N SER A 194 -12.76 3.62 19.60
CA SER A 194 -11.81 4.73 19.55
C SER A 194 -10.99 4.70 18.27
N LEU A 195 -11.15 5.71 17.42
CA LEU A 195 -10.40 5.85 16.18
C LEU A 195 -9.26 6.85 16.33
N ARG A 196 -8.11 6.55 15.71
CA ARG A 196 -6.95 7.42 15.68
C ARG A 196 -6.54 7.72 14.24
N ARG A 197 -6.00 8.91 14.02
CA ARG A 197 -5.40 9.31 12.74
C ARG A 197 -4.00 8.68 12.61
N PHE A 198 -3.76 8.06 11.46
CA PHE A 198 -2.43 7.62 11.05
C PHE A 198 -2.03 8.34 9.76
N LYS A 199 -0.73 8.52 9.56
CA LYS A 199 -0.20 9.03 8.30
C LYS A 199 0.72 8.01 7.66
N THR A 200 0.70 7.93 6.34
CA THR A 200 1.71 7.23 5.55
C THR A 200 2.19 8.13 4.43
N GLY A 201 3.39 7.90 3.92
CA GLY A 201 3.92 8.62 2.78
C GLY A 201 3.98 7.71 1.56
N THR A 202 3.70 8.27 0.39
CA THR A 202 3.85 7.57 -0.88
C THR A 202 5.00 8.20 -1.67
N PRO A 203 6.06 7.45 -1.99
CA PRO A 203 7.15 7.95 -2.81
C PRO A 203 6.72 8.31 -4.23
N PRO A 204 7.46 9.20 -4.91
CA PRO A 204 7.16 9.61 -6.27
C PRO A 204 7.34 8.45 -7.26
N ARG A 205 6.59 8.50 -8.34
CA ARG A 205 6.80 7.71 -9.55
C ARG A 205 7.37 8.61 -10.62
N VAL A 206 8.26 8.04 -11.41
CA VAL A 206 8.92 8.73 -12.52
C VAL A 206 8.86 7.87 -13.76
N ASN A 207 8.93 8.51 -14.93
CA ASN A 207 9.02 7.78 -16.17
C ASN A 207 10.45 7.21 -16.35
N ARG A 208 10.58 5.94 -16.68
CA ARG A 208 11.85 5.24 -16.91
C ARG A 208 12.77 5.98 -17.87
N ARG A 209 12.20 6.60 -18.92
CA ARG A 209 12.95 7.36 -19.93
C ARG A 209 13.61 8.63 -19.40
N SER A 210 13.18 9.12 -18.21
CA SER A 210 13.79 10.28 -17.56
C SER A 210 14.97 9.93 -16.67
N ILE A 211 15.34 8.66 -16.54
CA ILE A 211 16.35 8.17 -15.61
C ILE A 211 17.67 7.90 -16.34
N ASP A 212 18.75 8.43 -15.81
CA ASP A 212 20.10 8.09 -16.24
C ASP A 212 20.65 6.94 -15.40
N PHE A 213 20.42 5.71 -15.83
CA PHE A 213 20.84 4.50 -15.13
C PHE A 213 22.36 4.33 -15.08
N SER A 214 23.13 5.00 -15.95
CA SER A 214 24.61 4.93 -15.93
C SER A 214 25.24 5.48 -14.65
N LYS A 215 24.46 6.30 -13.89
CA LYS A 215 24.87 6.91 -12.62
C LYS A 215 24.41 6.12 -11.40
N MET A 216 23.85 4.93 -11.58
CA MET A 216 23.26 4.14 -10.53
C MET A 216 23.93 2.78 -10.42
N GLU A 217 23.91 2.24 -9.22
CA GLU A 217 24.39 0.90 -8.96
C GLU A 217 23.28 -0.12 -9.27
N LEU A 218 23.59 -1.10 -10.12
CA LEU A 218 22.64 -2.18 -10.43
C LEU A 218 22.39 -3.03 -9.19
N GLN A 219 21.14 -3.31 -8.92
CA GLN A 219 20.69 -4.17 -7.82
C GLN A 219 19.96 -5.37 -8.39
N PRO A 220 20.65 -6.47 -8.73
CA PRO A 220 20.02 -7.69 -9.20
C PRO A 220 19.23 -8.36 -8.06
N GLY A 221 18.30 -9.22 -8.43
CA GLY A 221 17.69 -10.16 -7.51
C GLY A 221 18.69 -11.22 -7.03
N ASP A 222 18.24 -12.10 -6.15
CA ASP A 222 19.05 -13.24 -5.71
C ASP A 222 19.20 -14.27 -6.85
N ASP A 223 20.39 -14.88 -6.99
CA ASP A 223 20.65 -15.91 -8.01
C ASP A 223 19.83 -17.18 -7.75
N THR A 224 19.70 -17.55 -6.48
CA THR A 224 18.82 -18.63 -6.05
C THR A 224 17.58 -18.03 -5.41
N VAL A 225 16.44 -18.21 -6.07
CA VAL A 225 15.17 -17.66 -5.64
C VAL A 225 14.37 -18.73 -4.90
N GLU A 226 13.98 -18.39 -3.67
CA GLU A 226 12.98 -19.16 -2.92
C GLU A 226 11.62 -18.50 -3.07
N PRO A 227 10.55 -19.25 -3.39
CA PRO A 227 9.21 -18.69 -3.47
C PRO A 227 8.74 -18.18 -2.11
N PHE A 228 7.79 -17.25 -2.13
CA PHE A 228 7.20 -16.71 -0.91
C PHE A 228 6.31 -17.74 -0.22
N SER A 229 5.48 -18.44 -1.02
CA SER A 229 4.57 -19.45 -0.51
C SER A 229 5.24 -20.83 -0.47
N PHE A 230 5.01 -21.55 0.61
CA PHE A 230 5.38 -22.97 0.72
C PHE A 230 4.57 -23.87 -0.22
N ARG A 231 3.45 -23.35 -0.77
CA ARG A 231 2.55 -24.05 -1.70
C ARG A 231 2.90 -23.80 -3.16
N THR A 232 3.84 -22.90 -3.45
CA THR A 232 4.27 -22.60 -4.83
C THR A 232 5.09 -23.77 -5.37
N SER A 233 4.57 -24.46 -6.39
CA SER A 233 5.20 -25.63 -7.01
C SER A 233 6.00 -25.33 -8.28
N HIS A 234 5.83 -24.14 -8.85
CA HIS A 234 6.55 -23.71 -10.05
C HIS A 234 7.83 -22.94 -9.70
N LYS A 235 8.77 -22.93 -10.63
CA LYS A 235 10.01 -22.16 -10.48
C LYS A 235 9.70 -20.67 -10.61
N VAL A 236 10.09 -19.89 -9.62
CA VAL A 236 10.05 -18.44 -9.64
C VAL A 236 11.39 -17.86 -10.14
N ASN A 237 11.37 -16.76 -10.86
CA ASN A 237 12.56 -16.17 -11.47
C ASN A 237 12.56 -14.64 -11.36
N ASN A 238 13.76 -14.06 -11.39
CA ASN A 238 13.93 -12.61 -11.54
C ASN A 238 13.81 -12.25 -13.02
N SER A 239 12.88 -11.35 -13.35
CA SER A 239 12.64 -10.82 -14.70
C SER A 239 12.91 -9.32 -14.82
N ALA A 240 13.23 -8.66 -13.70
CA ALA A 240 13.57 -7.26 -13.65
C ALA A 240 14.73 -7.01 -12.67
N VAL A 241 15.29 -5.80 -12.75
CA VAL A 241 16.33 -5.32 -11.85
C VAL A 241 15.93 -4.00 -11.24
N CYS A 242 16.40 -3.75 -10.01
CA CYS A 242 16.30 -2.47 -9.35
C CYS A 242 17.64 -1.72 -9.44
N TYR A 243 17.65 -0.45 -9.07
CA TYR A 243 18.85 0.37 -9.06
C TYR A 243 18.97 1.12 -7.75
N LEU A 244 20.19 1.33 -7.30
CA LEU A 244 20.51 2.08 -6.09
C LEU A 244 21.17 3.41 -6.44
N THR A 245 20.68 4.47 -5.83
CA THR A 245 21.30 5.79 -5.84
C THR A 245 21.21 6.41 -4.44
N TYR A 246 21.63 7.65 -4.28
CA TYR A 246 21.72 8.30 -2.99
C TYR A 246 21.28 9.75 -3.06
N THR A 247 20.77 10.28 -1.94
CA THR A 247 20.66 11.73 -1.74
C THR A 247 22.04 12.38 -1.70
N THR A 248 22.08 13.69 -1.93
CA THR A 248 23.31 14.50 -1.85
C THR A 248 23.25 15.47 -0.69
N GLN A 249 24.37 16.08 -0.32
CA GLN A 249 24.42 17.15 0.68
C GLN A 249 23.53 18.34 0.27
N GLU A 250 23.48 18.65 -1.01
CA GLU A 250 22.59 19.69 -1.54
C GLU A 250 21.10 19.33 -1.33
N THR A 251 20.73 18.07 -1.55
CA THR A 251 19.40 17.57 -1.21
C THR A 251 19.10 17.80 0.28
N HIS A 252 20.04 17.47 1.16
CA HIS A 252 19.87 17.65 2.61
C HIS A 252 19.75 19.13 3.00
N ARG A 253 20.56 20.00 2.39
CA ARG A 253 20.51 21.44 2.63
C ARG A 253 19.11 22.01 2.28
N ILE A 254 18.65 21.72 1.05
CA ILE A 254 17.32 22.17 0.59
C ILE A 254 16.22 21.70 1.52
N ILE A 255 16.24 20.43 1.95
CA ILE A 255 15.24 19.90 2.87
C ILE A 255 15.26 20.63 4.21
N ARG A 256 16.45 20.83 4.80
CA ARG A 256 16.57 21.54 6.10
C ARG A 256 16.06 22.99 6.04
N GLU A 257 16.34 23.68 4.94
CA GLU A 257 15.93 25.08 4.74
C GLU A 257 14.41 25.24 4.49
N ASN A 258 13.69 24.15 4.22
CA ASN A 258 12.25 24.16 3.92
C ASN A 258 11.43 23.25 4.84
N LEU A 259 11.93 22.91 6.02
CA LEU A 259 11.20 22.04 6.97
C LEU A 259 9.90 22.67 7.46
N ASP A 260 9.87 24.00 7.60
CA ASP A 260 8.70 24.78 7.98
C ASP A 260 7.53 24.70 6.99
N ARG A 261 7.81 24.29 5.75
CA ARG A 261 6.83 24.07 4.68
C ARG A 261 6.36 22.63 4.58
N SER A 262 6.95 21.72 5.36
CA SER A 262 6.56 20.31 5.36
C SER A 262 5.34 20.10 6.25
N PRO A 263 4.24 19.51 5.73
CA PRO A 263 3.02 19.21 6.50
C PRO A 263 3.25 18.35 7.75
N ILE A 264 4.39 17.67 7.85
CA ILE A 264 4.80 16.93 9.06
C ILE A 264 5.27 17.88 10.16
N TYR A 265 5.90 19.01 9.79
CA TYR A 265 6.54 19.93 10.72
C TYR A 265 5.75 21.23 10.93
N ASP A 266 4.86 21.59 10.01
CA ASP A 266 3.96 22.74 10.15
C ASP A 266 2.71 22.45 10.99
N GLY A 267 2.48 21.19 11.37
CA GLY A 267 1.35 20.78 12.20
C GLY A 267 0.09 20.38 11.41
N THR A 268 0.10 20.47 10.08
CA THR A 268 -1.03 20.04 9.24
C THR A 268 -1.33 18.55 9.43
N ILE A 269 -0.29 17.72 9.60
CA ILE A 269 -0.42 16.29 9.87
C ILE A 269 -0.33 16.02 11.36
N SER A 270 -1.46 15.69 11.98
CA SER A 270 -1.53 15.31 13.40
C SER A 270 -1.33 13.81 13.64
N GLY A 271 -1.29 13.00 12.59
CA GLY A 271 -1.22 11.54 12.68
C GLY A 271 0.18 10.98 12.96
N VAL A 272 0.23 9.78 13.54
CA VAL A 272 1.47 9.04 13.76
C VAL A 272 1.84 8.22 12.53
N GLY A 273 3.07 8.37 12.05
CA GLY A 273 3.59 7.55 10.95
C GLY A 273 4.01 6.14 11.40
N PRO A 274 3.93 5.13 10.52
CA PRO A 274 4.46 3.81 10.80
C PRO A 274 5.96 3.86 11.09
N ARG A 275 6.42 3.06 12.05
CA ARG A 275 7.82 3.07 12.51
C ARG A 275 8.84 2.86 11.40
N TYR A 276 8.54 2.01 10.42
CA TYR A 276 9.46 1.63 9.34
C TYR A 276 9.22 2.41 8.04
N CYS A 277 8.43 3.48 8.08
CA CYS A 277 8.13 4.31 6.91
C CYS A 277 8.35 5.81 7.20
N PRO A 278 9.58 6.22 7.60
CA PRO A 278 9.89 7.63 7.79
C PRO A 278 9.99 8.34 6.44
N SER A 279 9.49 9.57 6.37
CA SER A 279 9.72 10.45 5.22
C SER A 279 11.20 10.82 5.09
N ILE A 280 11.61 11.35 3.95
CA ILE A 280 12.99 11.77 3.74
C ILE A 280 13.37 12.91 4.69
N GLU A 281 12.44 13.86 4.95
CA GLU A 281 12.63 14.93 5.92
C GLU A 281 12.87 14.36 7.31
N THR A 282 12.08 13.38 7.72
CA THR A 282 12.25 12.70 9.01
C THR A 282 13.60 11.99 9.12
N LYS A 283 14.09 11.41 8.02
CA LYS A 283 15.43 10.78 8.00
C LYS A 283 16.53 11.81 8.18
N ILE A 284 16.45 12.93 7.47
CA ILE A 284 17.46 14.01 7.51
C ILE A 284 17.50 14.68 8.88
N VAL A 285 16.33 14.87 9.52
CA VAL A 285 16.24 15.44 10.87
C VAL A 285 16.75 14.48 11.92
N ARG A 286 16.39 13.18 11.84
CA ARG A 286 16.79 12.17 12.83
C ARG A 286 18.24 11.72 12.73
N PHE A 287 18.81 11.83 11.54
CA PHE A 287 20.19 11.40 11.24
C PHE A 287 20.99 12.52 10.56
N PRO A 288 21.21 13.65 11.27
CA PRO A 288 21.84 14.84 10.69
C PRO A 288 23.27 14.61 10.22
N ASP A 289 24.00 13.67 10.85
CA ASP A 289 25.39 13.34 10.57
C ASP A 289 25.54 12.40 9.34
N LYS A 290 24.43 11.91 8.80
CA LYS A 290 24.47 11.08 7.61
C LYS A 290 24.69 11.94 6.37
N GLU A 291 25.79 11.67 5.66
CA GLU A 291 26.11 12.38 4.42
C GLU A 291 25.14 12.09 3.28
N ARG A 292 24.52 10.90 3.27
CA ARG A 292 23.61 10.45 2.22
C ARG A 292 22.63 9.38 2.72
N HIS A 293 21.45 9.32 2.10
CA HIS A 293 20.45 8.27 2.30
C HIS A 293 20.27 7.47 1.00
N GLN A 294 20.08 6.17 1.13
CA GLN A 294 19.81 5.28 0.01
C GLN A 294 18.43 5.54 -0.60
N LEU A 295 18.39 5.52 -1.94
CA LEU A 295 17.21 5.59 -2.77
C LEU A 295 17.23 4.41 -3.73
N PHE A 296 16.17 3.58 -3.72
CA PHE A 296 16.03 2.50 -4.67
C PHE A 296 15.07 2.91 -5.77
N ILE A 297 15.45 2.66 -7.01
CA ILE A 297 14.65 2.91 -8.20
C ILE A 297 14.14 1.55 -8.66
N GLU A 298 12.84 1.36 -8.60
CA GLU A 298 12.19 0.05 -8.72
C GLU A 298 11.07 0.08 -9.76
N PRO A 299 11.00 -0.92 -10.67
CA PRO A 299 9.92 -0.98 -11.65
C PRO A 299 8.58 -1.29 -10.98
N CYS A 300 7.50 -0.64 -11.44
CA CYS A 300 6.15 -0.90 -10.98
C CYS A 300 5.47 -2.09 -11.68
N GLY A 301 6.09 -2.62 -12.72
CA GLY A 301 5.63 -3.77 -13.50
C GLY A 301 6.49 -3.98 -14.74
N LEU A 302 6.20 -5.04 -15.50
CA LEU A 302 6.94 -5.37 -16.72
C LEU A 302 6.42 -4.60 -17.95
N ASN A 303 5.14 -4.25 -17.97
CA ASN A 303 4.47 -3.59 -19.08
C ASN A 303 4.17 -2.11 -18.79
N THR A 304 5.07 -1.42 -18.10
CA THR A 304 4.94 0.00 -17.78
C THR A 304 6.30 0.68 -17.75
N GLU A 305 6.34 1.96 -18.10
CA GLU A 305 7.51 2.83 -17.93
C GLU A 305 7.55 3.49 -16.54
N GLU A 306 6.63 3.11 -15.65
CA GLU A 306 6.54 3.67 -14.30
C GLU A 306 7.60 3.07 -13.39
N MET A 307 8.43 3.94 -12.82
CA MET A 307 9.45 3.58 -11.82
C MET A 307 9.13 4.23 -10.48
N TYR A 308 9.26 3.46 -9.42
CA TYR A 308 9.04 3.86 -8.04
C TYR A 308 10.37 4.27 -7.38
N ILE A 309 10.40 5.38 -6.64
CA ILE A 309 11.61 5.83 -5.94
C ILE A 309 11.48 5.54 -4.45
N GLN A 310 11.86 4.36 -4.03
CA GLN A 310 11.79 3.96 -2.62
C GLN A 310 12.83 4.71 -1.78
N GLY A 311 12.41 5.18 -0.62
CA GLY A 311 13.27 5.87 0.34
C GLY A 311 13.23 7.40 0.22
N ASN A 312 12.61 7.90 -0.82
CA ASN A 312 12.39 9.31 -1.07
C ASN A 312 10.90 9.61 -1.15
N PHE A 313 10.23 9.71 -0.03
CA PHE A 313 8.91 10.31 -0.02
C PHE A 313 8.93 11.55 0.86
N SER A 314 8.48 12.63 0.28
CA SER A 314 8.17 13.88 0.92
C SER A 314 6.67 14.13 0.77
N ILE A 315 6.06 14.69 1.80
CA ILE A 315 4.64 15.06 1.77
C ILE A 315 4.50 16.45 1.16
N GLU A 316 5.59 17.17 1.03
CA GLU A 316 5.61 18.49 0.45
C GLU A 316 5.65 18.46 -1.09
N ARG A 317 4.87 19.33 -1.70
CA ARG A 317 4.99 19.69 -3.10
C ARG A 317 6.22 20.56 -3.28
N MET A 318 7.38 19.96 -3.54
CA MET A 318 8.59 20.72 -3.75
C MET A 318 8.86 20.91 -5.24
N PRO A 319 8.56 22.08 -5.81
CA PRO A 319 9.04 22.42 -7.14
C PRO A 319 10.59 22.48 -7.20
N PHE A 320 11.25 22.54 -6.04
CA PHE A 320 12.71 22.58 -5.88
C PHE A 320 13.35 21.22 -5.61
N PHE A 321 12.58 20.20 -5.18
CA PHE A 321 13.14 18.86 -4.95
C PHE A 321 13.25 18.03 -6.20
N GLU A 322 12.32 18.20 -7.13
CA GLU A 322 12.39 17.53 -8.42
C GLU A 322 13.73 17.75 -9.12
N PRO A 323 14.27 18.97 -9.28
CA PRO A 323 15.55 19.16 -9.92
C PRO A 323 16.74 18.54 -9.18
N THR A 324 16.77 18.56 -7.86
CA THR A 324 17.97 18.20 -7.10
C THR A 324 18.17 16.71 -6.93
N ILE A 325 17.11 15.96 -6.75
CA ILE A 325 17.14 14.49 -6.79
C ILE A 325 17.29 14.02 -8.24
N ILE A 326 16.68 14.73 -9.17
CA ILE A 326 16.64 14.45 -10.60
C ILE A 326 17.85 15.00 -11.34
N HIS A 327 18.56 16.02 -10.83
CA HIS A 327 19.83 16.43 -11.42
C HIS A 327 20.87 15.30 -11.50
N LYS A 328 20.75 14.29 -10.64
CA LYS A 328 21.48 13.04 -10.83
C LYS A 328 20.78 12.04 -11.76
N ILE A 329 19.51 12.26 -12.04
CA ILE A 329 18.68 11.35 -12.85
C ILE A 329 18.59 11.84 -14.31
N ASN A 330 18.43 13.14 -14.61
CA ASN A 330 18.65 13.74 -15.95
C ASN A 330 18.47 15.26 -16.01
N HIS A 331 19.19 15.92 -16.94
CA HIS A 331 19.08 17.35 -17.26
C HIS A 331 17.90 17.71 -18.20
N LYS A 332 17.04 16.77 -18.58
CA LYS A 332 15.88 17.01 -19.45
C LYS A 332 14.58 17.01 -18.67
N ARG A 333 13.71 17.99 -18.98
CA ARG A 333 12.38 18.19 -18.39
C ARG A 333 11.65 16.87 -18.11
N MET A 334 11.30 16.65 -16.83
CA MET A 334 10.35 15.63 -16.46
C MET A 334 8.95 16.03 -16.92
N THR A 335 8.37 15.23 -17.76
CA THR A 335 6.93 15.17 -17.88
C THR A 335 6.44 14.20 -16.82
N THR A 336 5.93 14.72 -15.70
CA THR A 336 5.13 13.93 -14.78
C THR A 336 3.92 13.45 -15.56
N SER A 337 3.74 12.15 -15.67
CA SER A 337 2.50 11.61 -16.22
C SER A 337 1.35 12.02 -15.29
N ARG A 338 0.24 12.41 -15.88
CA ARG A 338 -0.99 12.78 -15.17
C ARG A 338 -1.40 11.63 -14.27
N ASN A 339 -1.57 11.87 -12.96
CA ASN A 339 -2.06 10.97 -11.91
C ASN A 339 -1.02 10.41 -10.93
N PHE A 340 -0.01 11.15 -10.54
CA PHE A 340 0.87 10.73 -9.45
C PHE A 340 0.41 11.33 -8.11
N ASN A 341 -0.09 10.46 -7.25
CA ASN A 341 -0.41 10.80 -5.87
C ASN A 341 0.88 10.90 -5.06
N LEU A 342 1.24 12.11 -4.70
CA LEU A 342 2.33 12.40 -3.78
C LEU A 342 1.78 12.45 -2.35
N GLY A 343 1.78 11.32 -1.68
CA GLY A 343 1.49 11.25 -0.25
C GLY A 343 0.02 11.06 0.13
N ASN A 344 -0.20 10.07 0.95
CA ASN A 344 -1.45 9.81 1.65
C ASN A 344 -1.22 10.04 3.13
N ALA A 345 -2.04 10.87 3.75
CA ALA A 345 -2.13 10.98 5.20
C ALA A 345 -3.46 10.39 5.66
N ILE A 346 -3.43 9.59 6.69
CA ILE A 346 -4.60 8.97 7.31
C ILE A 346 -4.65 9.36 8.77
#